data_46949cab0c432fe3f358115b37680267
#
_entry.id   46949cab0c432fe3f358115b37680267
#
_cell.length_a   1.000
_cell.length_b   1.000
_cell.length_c   1.000
_cell.angle_alpha   90.00
_cell.angle_beta   90.00
_cell.angle_gamma   90.00
#
_symmetry.space_group_name_H-M   'P 1'
#
loop_
_entity.id
_entity.type
_entity.pdbx_description
1 polymer ?
#
loop_
_entity_poly.entity_id
_entity_poly.type
_entity_poly.pdbx_seq_one_letter_code
_entity_poly.pdbx_strand_id
1 'polypeptide(L)'
;MTNKERFIELLRSTKREGIEKLIDFLEKTDFFTAPASTRFHSSYEGGLLQHSLNVYDCLAGLGTTTGDVQEFQAAGMRLDSIPQESIIIVALLHDLCKVNFYATEMRWRKDANNKWEQYPVYAVNDRNPYGHGEKSVMMASEFIHLTMEERYAIRWHMGMSEANIIQTYCQAAEKYPLVLFTHMADQMATSYLETNTGNKKPEDIYL
;
A
#
# COMPACT_ATOMS: atom_id res chain seq x y z
N MET A 1 18.11 6.64 10.68
CA MET A 1 17.36 5.43 10.24
C MET A 1 16.81 5.72 8.87
N THR A 2 17.15 4.90 7.88
CA THR A 2 16.61 4.98 6.52
C THR A 2 15.21 4.39 6.45
N ASN A 3 14.45 4.66 5.37
CA ASN A 3 13.14 4.06 5.15
C ASN A 3 13.20 2.52 5.13
N LYS A 4 14.23 1.93 4.51
CA LYS A 4 14.44 0.48 4.50
C LYS A 4 14.66 -0.08 5.91
N GLU A 5 15.51 0.56 6.69
CA GLU A 5 15.74 0.16 8.09
C GLU A 5 14.46 0.23 8.91
N ARG A 6 13.70 1.33 8.78
CA ARG A 6 12.40 1.51 9.46
C ARG A 6 11.41 0.41 9.08
N PHE A 7 11.27 0.11 7.81
CA PHE A 7 10.38 -0.94 7.31
C PHE A 7 10.73 -2.31 7.89
N ILE A 8 12.03 -2.66 7.88
CA ILE A 8 12.52 -3.94 8.42
C ILE A 8 12.32 -4.01 9.94
N GLU A 9 12.58 -2.93 10.68
CA GLU A 9 12.34 -2.88 12.13
C GLU A 9 10.86 -3.04 12.47
N LEU A 10 9.96 -2.39 11.73
CA LEU A 10 8.52 -2.56 11.90
C LEU A 10 8.11 -4.02 11.67
N LEU A 11 8.55 -4.67 10.60
CA LEU A 11 8.27 -6.09 10.38
C LEU A 11 8.79 -6.96 11.52
N ARG A 12 10.04 -6.77 11.96
CA ARG A 12 10.63 -7.52 13.08
C ARG A 12 9.91 -7.32 14.39
N SER A 13 9.38 -6.12 14.63
CA SER A 13 8.63 -5.80 15.85
C SER A 13 7.36 -6.64 16.00
N THR A 14 6.79 -7.17 14.91
CA THR A 14 5.63 -8.06 14.93
C THR A 14 5.94 -9.41 15.56
N LYS A 15 7.21 -9.83 15.59
CA LYS A 15 7.68 -11.13 16.11
C LYS A 15 6.96 -12.33 15.49
N ARG A 16 6.38 -12.15 14.30
CA ARG A 16 5.61 -13.19 13.61
C ARG A 16 6.55 -14.27 13.07
N GLU A 17 6.18 -15.52 13.25
CA GLU A 17 6.95 -16.64 12.69
C GLU A 17 7.07 -16.47 11.17
N GLY A 18 8.27 -16.69 10.61
CA GLY A 18 8.56 -16.56 9.19
C GLY A 18 8.96 -15.17 8.73
N ILE A 19 8.93 -14.14 9.60
CA ILE A 19 9.21 -12.75 9.23
C ILE A 19 10.62 -12.56 8.63
N GLU A 20 11.64 -13.25 9.15
CA GLU A 20 13.00 -13.15 8.60
C GLU A 20 13.09 -13.75 7.19
N LYS A 21 12.33 -14.82 6.89
CA LYS A 21 12.25 -15.38 5.53
C LYS A 21 11.57 -14.41 4.56
N LEU A 22 10.54 -13.70 5.03
CA LEU A 22 9.89 -12.66 4.25
C LEU A 22 10.87 -11.50 3.98
N ILE A 23 11.60 -11.02 4.99
CA ILE A 23 12.59 -9.96 4.84
C ILE A 23 13.68 -10.38 3.84
N ASP A 24 14.19 -11.59 3.95
CA ASP A 24 15.16 -12.16 3.00
C ASP A 24 14.62 -12.19 1.56
N PHE A 25 13.35 -12.51 1.38
CA PHE A 25 12.69 -12.48 0.07
C PHE A 25 12.61 -11.04 -0.47
N LEU A 26 12.16 -10.09 0.36
CA LEU A 26 12.07 -8.68 -0.04
C LEU A 26 13.44 -8.10 -0.42
N GLU A 27 14.51 -8.46 0.28
CA GLU A 27 15.88 -8.02 -0.02
C GLU A 27 16.45 -8.61 -1.31
N LYS A 28 15.98 -9.79 -1.72
CA LYS A 28 16.41 -10.46 -2.97
C LYS A 28 15.58 -10.05 -4.19
N THR A 29 14.54 -9.27 -3.99
CA THR A 29 13.64 -8.77 -5.04
C THR A 29 13.80 -7.27 -5.22
N ASP A 30 13.02 -6.70 -6.12
CA ASP A 30 12.99 -5.26 -6.37
C ASP A 30 12.09 -4.46 -5.40
N PHE A 31 11.54 -5.07 -4.35
CA PHE A 31 10.57 -4.42 -3.45
C PHE A 31 11.05 -3.03 -2.97
N PHE A 32 12.31 -2.93 -2.57
CA PHE A 32 12.87 -1.69 -2.02
C PHE A 32 13.25 -0.66 -3.09
N THR A 33 13.23 -1.02 -4.36
CA THR A 33 13.56 -0.15 -5.50
C THR A 33 12.41 0.03 -6.47
N ALA A 34 11.39 -0.82 -6.42
CA ALA A 34 10.22 -0.74 -7.29
C ALA A 34 9.44 0.57 -7.10
N PRO A 35 8.82 1.12 -8.16
CA PRO A 35 7.86 2.21 -8.05
C PRO A 35 6.53 1.70 -7.45
N ALA A 36 5.73 2.59 -6.85
CA ALA A 36 4.38 2.24 -6.41
C ALA A 36 3.37 2.23 -7.57
N SER A 37 3.62 3.01 -8.62
CA SER A 37 2.77 3.08 -9.81
C SER A 37 3.57 3.41 -11.07
N THR A 38 2.94 3.29 -12.25
CA THR A 38 3.58 3.64 -13.51
C THR A 38 3.69 5.14 -13.76
N ARG A 39 2.75 5.97 -13.23
CA ARG A 39 2.67 7.41 -13.50
C ARG A 39 1.87 8.23 -12.51
N PHE A 40 1.24 7.61 -11.53
CA PHE A 40 0.36 8.33 -10.61
C PHE A 40 1.12 8.75 -9.34
N HIS A 41 0.93 8.04 -8.24
CA HIS A 41 1.63 8.30 -6.99
C HIS A 41 2.94 7.51 -6.93
N SER A 42 3.95 8.08 -6.30
CA SER A 42 5.25 7.42 -6.01
C SER A 42 5.84 6.65 -7.19
N SER A 43 5.75 7.22 -8.41
CA SER A 43 6.28 6.65 -9.67
C SER A 43 7.77 6.95 -9.84
N TYR A 44 8.58 6.49 -8.88
CA TYR A 44 10.03 6.65 -8.83
C TYR A 44 10.68 5.46 -8.11
N GLU A 45 11.99 5.34 -8.24
CA GLU A 45 12.76 4.27 -7.57
C GLU A 45 12.59 4.33 -6.05
N GLY A 46 12.17 3.21 -5.44
CA GLY A 46 11.84 3.13 -4.00
C GLY A 46 10.44 3.64 -3.64
N GLY A 47 9.62 3.98 -4.64
CA GLY A 47 8.26 4.47 -4.45
C GLY A 47 7.37 3.49 -3.71
N LEU A 48 7.51 2.18 -3.95
CA LEU A 48 6.74 1.13 -3.27
C LEU A 48 7.04 1.10 -1.76
N LEU A 49 8.31 1.16 -1.40
CA LEU A 49 8.74 1.26 0.01
C LEU A 49 8.15 2.50 0.69
N GLN A 50 8.28 3.67 0.04
CA GLN A 50 7.76 4.92 0.58
C GLN A 50 6.24 4.86 0.76
N HIS A 51 5.53 4.36 -0.23
CA HIS A 51 4.08 4.17 -0.19
C HIS A 51 3.65 3.28 0.99
N SER A 52 4.28 2.11 1.13
CA SER A 52 3.97 1.19 2.24
C SER A 52 4.15 1.84 3.62
N LEU A 53 5.19 2.65 3.79
CA LEU A 53 5.42 3.41 5.04
C LEU A 53 4.40 4.52 5.24
N ASN A 54 4.02 5.24 4.18
CA ASN A 54 2.98 6.28 4.24
C ASN A 54 1.62 5.67 4.63
N VAL A 55 1.27 4.53 4.06
CA VAL A 55 0.04 3.80 4.43
C VAL A 55 0.09 3.36 5.90
N TYR A 56 1.24 2.88 6.37
CA TYR A 56 1.41 2.56 7.79
C TYR A 56 1.20 3.79 8.69
N ASP A 57 1.80 4.93 8.36
CA ASP A 57 1.66 6.15 9.16
C ASP A 57 0.20 6.65 9.18
N CYS A 58 -0.50 6.61 8.04
CA CYS A 58 -1.92 6.95 7.96
C CYS A 58 -2.78 5.98 8.80
N LEU A 59 -2.56 4.66 8.66
CA LEU A 59 -3.35 3.64 9.35
C LEU A 59 -3.15 3.71 10.87
N ALA A 60 -1.91 3.87 11.33
CA ALA A 60 -1.61 4.05 12.75
C ALA A 60 -2.24 5.33 13.32
N GLY A 61 -2.22 6.42 12.54
CA GLY A 61 -2.87 7.68 12.91
C GLY A 61 -4.39 7.56 13.03
N LEU A 62 -5.04 6.83 12.13
CA LEU A 62 -6.48 6.55 12.19
C LEU A 62 -6.83 5.75 13.46
N GLY A 63 -5.97 4.81 13.88
CA GLY A 63 -6.15 4.04 15.12
C GLY A 63 -6.22 4.93 16.35
N THR A 64 -5.32 5.89 16.47
CA THR A 64 -5.32 6.87 17.56
C THR A 64 -6.59 7.71 17.55
N THR A 65 -6.98 8.26 16.40
CA THR A 65 -8.14 9.13 16.27
C THR A 65 -9.44 8.39 16.59
N THR A 66 -9.64 7.18 16.11
CA THR A 66 -10.87 6.40 16.33
C THR A 66 -11.00 5.90 17.77
N GLY A 67 -9.87 5.67 18.46
CA GLY A 67 -9.86 5.29 19.87
C GLY A 67 -10.40 6.39 20.80
N ASP A 68 -10.28 7.65 20.42
CA ASP A 68 -10.72 8.81 21.18
C ASP A 68 -12.19 9.23 20.90
N VAL A 69 -12.84 8.68 19.88
CA VAL A 69 -14.21 9.05 19.50
C VAL A 69 -15.22 8.04 20.04
N GLN A 70 -16.02 8.47 21.01
CA GLN A 70 -17.02 7.63 21.69
C GLN A 70 -18.02 6.97 20.73
N GLU A 71 -18.46 7.69 19.70
CA GLU A 71 -19.41 7.20 18.70
C GLU A 71 -18.82 6.03 17.89
N PHE A 72 -17.55 6.06 17.55
CA PHE A 72 -16.88 4.95 16.89
C PHE A 72 -16.73 3.74 17.81
N GLN A 73 -16.41 3.97 19.08
CA GLN A 73 -16.38 2.91 20.09
C GLN A 73 -17.74 2.23 20.28
N ALA A 74 -18.81 3.03 20.37
CA ALA A 74 -20.17 2.54 20.51
C ALA A 74 -20.65 1.75 19.28
N ALA A 75 -20.17 2.10 18.07
CA ALA A 75 -20.43 1.39 16.84
C ALA A 75 -19.56 0.12 16.65
N GLY A 76 -18.64 -0.19 17.59
CA GLY A 76 -17.70 -1.30 17.46
C GLY A 76 -16.54 -1.03 16.49
N MET A 77 -16.41 0.20 16.01
CA MET A 77 -15.33 0.62 15.11
C MET A 77 -14.10 1.05 15.93
N ARG A 78 -13.34 0.07 16.39
CA ARG A 78 -12.18 0.31 17.26
C ARG A 78 -10.92 -0.26 16.64
N LEU A 79 -10.11 0.60 16.03
CA LEU A 79 -8.76 0.22 15.59
C LEU A 79 -7.80 0.01 16.76
N ASP A 80 -8.03 0.65 17.90
CA ASP A 80 -7.25 0.42 19.13
C ASP A 80 -7.40 -1.00 19.70
N SER A 81 -8.45 -1.73 19.30
CA SER A 81 -8.63 -3.15 19.61
C SER A 81 -7.90 -4.09 18.63
N ILE A 82 -7.43 -3.59 17.50
CA ILE A 82 -6.69 -4.38 16.51
C ILE A 82 -5.23 -4.47 16.95
N PRO A 83 -4.63 -5.68 16.95
CA PRO A 83 -3.23 -5.83 17.32
C PRO A 83 -2.33 -4.95 16.43
N GLN A 84 -1.39 -4.24 17.06
CA GLN A 84 -0.43 -3.38 16.35
C GLN A 84 0.33 -4.15 15.28
N GLU A 85 0.62 -5.43 15.51
CA GLU A 85 1.26 -6.29 14.51
C GLU A 85 0.42 -6.45 13.25
N SER A 86 -0.92 -6.53 13.36
CA SER A 86 -1.82 -6.63 12.20
C SER A 86 -1.84 -5.34 11.39
N ILE A 87 -1.83 -4.19 12.06
CA ILE A 87 -1.70 -2.87 11.43
C ILE A 87 -0.41 -2.80 10.62
N ILE A 88 0.72 -3.23 11.21
CA ILE A 88 2.03 -3.26 10.53
C ILE A 88 1.99 -4.18 9.31
N ILE A 89 1.56 -5.43 9.49
CA ILE A 89 1.53 -6.44 8.44
C ILE A 89 0.68 -5.97 7.25
N VAL A 90 -0.53 -5.50 7.53
CA VAL A 90 -1.44 -5.08 6.47
C VAL A 90 -0.90 -3.86 5.73
N ALA A 91 -0.47 -2.83 6.44
CA ALA A 91 0.02 -1.60 5.81
C ALA A 91 1.30 -1.84 4.99
N LEU A 92 2.23 -2.64 5.50
CA LEU A 92 3.51 -2.85 4.82
C LEU A 92 3.44 -3.85 3.66
N LEU A 93 2.44 -4.75 3.66
CA LEU A 93 2.37 -5.86 2.69
C LEU A 93 1.15 -5.81 1.76
N HIS A 94 0.26 -4.80 1.86
CA HIS A 94 -0.95 -4.74 1.02
C HIS A 94 -0.62 -4.78 -0.48
N ASP A 95 0.48 -4.17 -0.87
CA ASP A 95 0.97 -4.02 -2.23
C ASP A 95 2.14 -4.97 -2.59
N LEU A 96 2.33 -6.06 -1.85
CA LEU A 96 3.40 -7.03 -2.09
C LEU A 96 3.36 -7.63 -3.50
N CYS A 97 2.20 -7.65 -4.13
CA CYS A 97 2.01 -8.08 -5.53
C CYS A 97 2.81 -7.26 -6.55
N LYS A 98 3.28 -6.05 -6.17
CA LYS A 98 4.08 -5.17 -7.05
C LYS A 98 5.56 -5.57 -7.14
N VAL A 99 5.99 -6.59 -6.40
CA VAL A 99 7.33 -7.18 -6.52
C VAL A 99 7.54 -7.77 -7.92
N ASN A 100 8.62 -7.37 -8.59
CA ASN A 100 8.95 -7.79 -9.97
C ASN A 100 7.80 -7.57 -10.97
N PHE A 101 7.01 -6.53 -10.73
CA PHE A 101 5.78 -6.23 -11.47
C PHE A 101 5.99 -5.20 -12.59
N TYR A 102 7.02 -4.37 -12.46
CA TYR A 102 7.29 -3.30 -13.42
C TYR A 102 8.53 -3.61 -14.26
N ALA A 103 8.52 -3.10 -15.49
CA ALA A 103 9.68 -3.01 -16.36
C ALA A 103 9.90 -1.56 -16.80
N THR A 104 11.12 -1.21 -17.18
CA THR A 104 11.42 0.09 -17.76
C THR A 104 11.31 0.00 -19.27
N GLU A 105 10.51 0.87 -19.89
CA GLU A 105 10.37 1.05 -21.33
C GLU A 105 10.86 2.43 -21.73
N MET A 106 11.43 2.55 -22.94
CA MET A 106 11.80 3.84 -23.51
C MET A 106 10.64 4.40 -24.34
N ARG A 107 10.22 5.61 -24.02
CA ARG A 107 9.21 6.36 -24.79
C ARG A 107 9.79 7.63 -25.37
N TRP A 108 9.14 8.15 -26.41
CA TRP A 108 9.54 9.39 -27.06
C TRP A 108 8.71 10.55 -26.54
N ARG A 109 9.37 11.68 -26.27
CA ARG A 109 8.74 12.98 -26.01
C ARG A 109 9.50 14.10 -26.71
N LYS A 110 8.91 15.26 -26.84
CA LYS A 110 9.63 16.47 -27.23
C LYS A 110 10.21 17.14 -25.99
N ASP A 111 11.48 17.54 -26.07
CA ASP A 111 12.15 18.33 -25.07
C ASP A 111 11.69 19.82 -25.12
N ALA A 112 12.23 20.65 -24.23
CA ALA A 112 11.93 22.08 -24.19
C ALA A 112 12.29 22.84 -25.49
N ASN A 113 13.14 22.27 -26.33
CA ASN A 113 13.57 22.83 -27.62
C ASN A 113 12.81 22.20 -28.81
N ASN A 114 11.70 21.48 -28.53
CA ASN A 114 10.87 20.80 -29.54
C ASN A 114 11.61 19.69 -30.32
N LYS A 115 12.71 19.14 -29.76
CA LYS A 115 13.44 17.99 -30.30
C LYS A 115 12.95 16.71 -29.65
N TRP A 116 12.88 15.63 -30.47
CA TRP A 116 12.53 14.32 -29.97
C TRP A 116 13.66 13.72 -29.12
N GLU A 117 13.33 13.28 -27.90
CA GLU A 117 14.23 12.55 -27.01
C GLU A 117 13.55 11.28 -26.49
N GLN A 118 14.35 10.26 -26.21
CA GLN A 118 13.87 9.07 -25.50
C GLN A 118 13.99 9.30 -23.98
N TYR A 119 12.99 8.85 -23.27
CA TYR A 119 13.02 8.87 -21.81
C TYR A 119 12.44 7.57 -21.24
N PRO A 120 12.96 7.09 -20.08
CA PRO A 120 12.47 5.88 -19.43
C PRO A 120 11.11 6.13 -18.76
N VAL A 121 10.23 5.12 -18.84
CA VAL A 121 8.96 5.07 -18.12
C VAL A 121 8.78 3.69 -17.50
N TYR A 122 8.09 3.62 -16.39
CA TYR A 122 7.66 2.33 -15.85
C TYR A 122 6.43 1.83 -16.63
N ALA A 123 6.44 0.55 -16.95
CA ALA A 123 5.34 -0.16 -17.61
C ALA A 123 5.00 -1.43 -16.81
N VAL A 124 3.74 -1.82 -16.79
CA VAL A 124 3.32 -3.08 -16.16
C VAL A 124 3.84 -4.26 -16.96
N ASN A 125 4.51 -5.20 -16.29
CA ASN A 125 4.99 -6.47 -16.83
C ASN A 125 4.63 -7.61 -15.87
N ASP A 126 3.33 -7.77 -15.62
CA ASP A 126 2.84 -8.81 -14.71
C ASP A 126 2.97 -10.20 -15.32
N ARG A 127 3.92 -10.97 -14.81
CA ARG A 127 4.16 -12.35 -15.25
C ARG A 127 3.23 -13.36 -14.58
N ASN A 128 2.56 -12.97 -13.50
CA ASN A 128 1.69 -13.82 -12.69
C ASN A 128 0.37 -13.10 -12.38
N PRO A 129 -0.51 -12.90 -13.37
CA PRO A 129 -1.77 -12.18 -13.18
C PRO A 129 -2.73 -13.02 -12.32
N TYR A 130 -3.05 -12.56 -11.11
CA TYR A 130 -3.91 -13.27 -10.16
C TYR A 130 -4.94 -12.37 -9.47
N GLY A 131 -4.93 -11.09 -9.78
CA GLY A 131 -5.66 -10.07 -9.03
C GLY A 131 -4.75 -9.36 -8.03
N HIS A 132 -5.03 -8.08 -7.79
CA HIS A 132 -4.08 -7.20 -7.10
C HIS A 132 -3.93 -7.59 -5.62
N GLY A 133 -5.03 -7.51 -4.86
CA GLY A 133 -5.01 -7.83 -3.44
C GLY A 133 -4.84 -9.32 -3.16
N GLU A 134 -5.45 -10.19 -3.98
CA GLU A 134 -5.33 -11.66 -3.86
C GLU A 134 -3.89 -12.11 -4.00
N LYS A 135 -3.15 -11.54 -4.94
CA LYS A 135 -1.73 -11.83 -5.17
C LYS A 135 -0.89 -11.44 -3.96
N SER A 136 -1.16 -10.27 -3.35
CA SER A 136 -0.47 -9.85 -2.13
C SER A 136 -0.72 -10.81 -0.96
N VAL A 137 -1.98 -11.22 -0.75
CA VAL A 137 -2.32 -12.22 0.28
C VAL A 137 -1.61 -13.55 0.02
N MET A 138 -1.63 -14.05 -1.21
CA MET A 138 -0.99 -15.30 -1.59
C MET A 138 0.52 -15.24 -1.32
N MET A 139 1.20 -14.21 -1.80
CA MET A 139 2.64 -14.03 -1.63
C MET A 139 3.05 -13.90 -0.15
N ALA A 140 2.34 -13.10 0.64
CA ALA A 140 2.63 -12.97 2.07
C ALA A 140 2.41 -14.27 2.83
N SER A 141 1.38 -15.04 2.45
CA SER A 141 1.03 -16.31 3.09
C SER A 141 2.06 -17.43 2.86
N GLU A 142 2.96 -17.28 1.89
CA GLU A 142 4.08 -18.22 1.71
C GLU A 142 5.13 -18.13 2.83
N PHE A 143 5.19 -17.01 3.53
CA PHE A 143 6.20 -16.74 4.53
C PHE A 143 5.64 -16.67 5.95
N ILE A 144 4.48 -16.01 6.11
CA ILE A 144 3.87 -15.75 7.41
C ILE A 144 2.41 -16.20 7.44
N HIS A 145 1.94 -16.61 8.62
CA HIS A 145 0.52 -16.83 8.81
C HIS A 145 -0.23 -15.50 8.90
N LEU A 146 -1.18 -15.27 8.01
CA LEU A 146 -2.10 -14.13 8.06
C LEU A 146 -3.40 -14.53 8.76
N THR A 147 -3.89 -13.69 9.68
CA THR A 147 -5.23 -13.81 10.23
C THR A 147 -6.30 -13.60 9.15
N MET A 148 -7.54 -13.99 9.41
CA MET A 148 -8.64 -13.75 8.45
C MET A 148 -8.81 -12.25 8.18
N GLU A 149 -8.82 -11.42 9.22
CA GLU A 149 -8.96 -9.97 9.08
C GLU A 149 -7.83 -9.36 8.25
N GLU A 150 -6.57 -9.74 8.48
CA GLU A 150 -5.42 -9.31 7.67
C GLU A 150 -5.57 -9.68 6.19
N ARG A 151 -6.01 -10.93 5.91
CA ARG A 151 -6.27 -11.37 4.53
C ARG A 151 -7.33 -10.52 3.84
N TYR A 152 -8.43 -10.25 4.55
CA TYR A 152 -9.50 -9.40 4.02
C TYR A 152 -9.04 -7.95 3.83
N ALA A 153 -8.28 -7.38 4.77
CA ALA A 153 -7.78 -6.03 4.68
C ALA A 153 -6.80 -5.88 3.49
N ILE A 154 -5.84 -6.79 3.34
CA ILE A 154 -4.92 -6.81 2.18
C ILE A 154 -5.71 -7.04 0.88
N ARG A 155 -6.64 -8.00 0.85
CA ARG A 155 -7.43 -8.29 -0.36
C ARG A 155 -8.22 -7.07 -0.85
N TRP A 156 -8.80 -6.31 0.07
CA TRP A 156 -9.77 -5.29 -0.24
C TRP A 156 -9.24 -3.85 -0.10
N HIS A 157 -7.92 -3.66 0.01
CA HIS A 157 -7.34 -2.31 0.18
C HIS A 157 -7.69 -1.36 -0.96
N MET A 158 -7.87 -1.85 -2.19
CA MET A 158 -8.33 -1.05 -3.33
C MET A 158 -9.80 -0.62 -3.24
N GLY A 159 -10.55 -1.08 -2.23
CA GLY A 159 -11.93 -0.72 -2.04
C GLY A 159 -12.87 -1.23 -3.14
N MET A 160 -13.85 -0.40 -3.50
CA MET A 160 -14.89 -0.72 -4.48
C MET A 160 -14.45 -0.43 -5.93
N SER A 161 -13.32 -0.99 -6.34
CA SER A 161 -12.74 -0.73 -7.67
C SER A 161 -13.56 -1.31 -8.84
N GLU A 162 -14.43 -2.28 -8.58
CA GLU A 162 -15.26 -2.95 -9.59
C GLU A 162 -16.72 -3.08 -9.13
N ALA A 163 -17.66 -2.85 -10.03
CA ALA A 163 -19.11 -2.83 -9.68
C ALA A 163 -19.63 -4.18 -9.17
N ASN A 164 -19.11 -5.30 -9.67
CA ASN A 164 -19.52 -6.65 -9.30
C ASN A 164 -19.05 -7.10 -7.91
N ILE A 165 -18.11 -6.37 -7.29
CA ILE A 165 -17.54 -6.72 -5.98
C ILE A 165 -18.01 -5.82 -4.84
N ILE A 166 -18.80 -4.77 -5.12
CA ILE A 166 -19.23 -3.77 -4.13
C ILE A 166 -19.89 -4.44 -2.93
N GLN A 167 -20.84 -5.36 -3.16
CA GLN A 167 -21.56 -6.04 -2.09
C GLN A 167 -20.61 -6.86 -1.20
N THR A 168 -19.69 -7.59 -1.81
CA THR A 168 -18.71 -8.43 -1.08
C THR A 168 -17.75 -7.56 -0.27
N TYR A 169 -17.30 -6.43 -0.85
CA TYR A 169 -16.48 -5.46 -0.12
C TYR A 169 -17.21 -4.90 1.09
N CYS A 170 -18.46 -4.45 0.94
CA CYS A 170 -19.26 -3.90 2.04
C CYS A 170 -19.44 -4.92 3.17
N GLN A 171 -19.73 -6.17 2.85
CA GLN A 171 -19.85 -7.24 3.84
C GLN A 171 -18.52 -7.51 4.56
N ALA A 172 -17.40 -7.45 3.85
CA ALA A 172 -16.07 -7.61 4.45
C ALA A 172 -15.74 -6.44 5.38
N ALA A 173 -16.01 -5.20 4.96
CA ALA A 173 -15.76 -3.98 5.73
C ALA A 173 -16.66 -3.90 6.99
N GLU A 174 -17.91 -4.34 6.89
CA GLU A 174 -18.82 -4.43 8.03
C GLU A 174 -18.31 -5.43 9.07
N LYS A 175 -17.77 -6.57 8.62
CA LYS A 175 -17.30 -7.62 9.51
C LYS A 175 -15.93 -7.34 10.11
N TYR A 176 -15.04 -6.70 9.35
CA TYR A 176 -13.64 -6.46 9.70
C TYR A 176 -13.29 -4.99 9.50
N PRO A 177 -13.28 -4.17 10.57
CA PRO A 177 -12.99 -2.73 10.48
C PRO A 177 -11.66 -2.41 9.78
N LEU A 178 -10.63 -3.27 9.93
CA LEU A 178 -9.33 -3.10 9.29
C LEU A 178 -9.43 -3.02 7.75
N VAL A 179 -10.45 -3.65 7.13
CA VAL A 179 -10.69 -3.56 5.68
C VAL A 179 -10.94 -2.11 5.25
N LEU A 180 -11.89 -1.45 5.91
CA LEU A 180 -12.23 -0.05 5.60
C LEU A 180 -11.07 0.88 5.91
N PHE A 181 -10.46 0.72 7.07
CA PHE A 181 -9.37 1.60 7.51
C PHE A 181 -8.11 1.45 6.65
N THR A 182 -7.80 0.26 6.15
CA THR A 182 -6.69 0.06 5.21
C THR A 182 -6.96 0.77 3.90
N HIS A 183 -8.17 0.65 3.35
CA HIS A 183 -8.56 1.39 2.15
C HIS A 183 -8.47 2.90 2.35
N MET A 184 -8.97 3.42 3.48
CA MET A 184 -8.86 4.85 3.80
C MET A 184 -7.40 5.29 3.93
N ALA A 185 -6.56 4.53 4.61
CA ALA A 185 -5.15 4.84 4.79
C ALA A 185 -4.39 4.88 3.45
N ASP A 186 -4.65 3.93 2.56
CA ASP A 186 -4.10 3.91 1.21
C ASP A 186 -4.53 5.14 0.41
N GLN A 187 -5.82 5.48 0.42
CA GLN A 187 -6.33 6.70 -0.24
C GLN A 187 -5.74 7.98 0.36
N MET A 188 -5.56 8.05 1.68
CA MET A 188 -4.91 9.19 2.34
C MET A 188 -3.45 9.31 1.92
N ALA A 189 -2.69 8.22 1.91
CA ALA A 189 -1.30 8.20 1.48
C ALA A 189 -1.16 8.69 0.04
N THR A 190 -1.93 8.10 -0.89
CA THR A 190 -1.88 8.44 -2.31
C THR A 190 -2.34 9.87 -2.61
N SER A 191 -3.40 10.35 -1.95
CA SER A 191 -4.03 11.63 -2.27
C SER A 191 -3.36 12.83 -1.60
N TYR A 192 -2.75 12.65 -0.42
CA TYR A 192 -2.25 13.76 0.38
C TYR A 192 -0.74 13.72 0.64
N LEU A 193 -0.12 12.54 0.73
CA LEU A 193 1.31 12.43 1.02
C LEU A 193 2.16 12.24 -0.22
N GLU A 194 1.61 11.63 -1.28
CA GLU A 194 2.36 11.20 -2.46
C GLU A 194 2.01 11.97 -3.73
N THR A 195 1.11 12.94 -3.65
CA THR A 195 0.89 13.85 -4.76
C THR A 195 2.19 14.59 -5.05
N ASN A 196 2.63 14.54 -6.32
CA ASN A 196 3.73 15.37 -6.80
C ASN A 196 3.37 16.86 -6.56
N THR A 197 3.74 17.38 -5.39
CA THR A 197 3.52 18.77 -4.98
C THR A 197 4.28 19.76 -5.88
N GLY A 198 5.03 19.27 -6.88
CA GLY A 198 5.74 20.11 -7.84
C GLY A 198 4.83 20.86 -8.83
N ASN A 199 3.54 20.53 -8.95
CA ASN A 199 2.65 21.11 -9.96
C ASN A 199 1.28 21.58 -9.45
N LYS A 200 0.94 21.37 -8.17
CA LYS A 200 -0.28 21.97 -7.60
C LYS A 200 0.10 23.14 -6.73
N LYS A 201 -0.24 24.34 -7.16
CA LYS A 201 -0.19 25.52 -6.29
C LYS A 201 -1.26 25.35 -5.19
N PRO A 202 -1.03 25.88 -3.96
CA PRO A 202 -2.03 25.82 -2.88
C PRO A 202 -3.41 26.33 -3.30
N GLU A 203 -3.46 27.25 -4.23
CA GLU A 203 -4.68 27.85 -4.83
C GLU A 203 -5.46 26.86 -5.74
N ASP A 204 -4.85 25.75 -6.21
CA ASP A 204 -5.49 24.76 -7.08
C ASP A 204 -6.20 23.66 -6.27
N ILE A 205 -6.14 23.71 -4.93
CA ILE A 205 -6.70 22.68 -4.04
C ILE A 205 -8.17 22.96 -3.70
N TYR A 206 -8.65 24.19 -3.91
CA TYR A 206 -9.99 24.64 -3.49
C TYR A 206 -10.90 25.09 -4.66
N LEU A 207 -10.61 24.67 -5.87
CA LEU A 207 -11.47 24.84 -7.04
C LEU A 207 -11.94 23.48 -7.54
#